data_59ae04b762bea7c9a148a87f36c902f6
#
_entry.id   59ae04b762bea7c9a148a87f36c902f6
#
_cell.length_a   1.000
_cell.length_b   1.000
_cell.length_c   1.000
_cell.angle_alpha   90.00
_cell.angle_beta   90.00
_cell.angle_gamma   90.00
#
_symmetry.space_group_name_H-M   'P 1'
#
loop_
_entity.id
_entity.type
_entity.pdbx_description
1 polymer ?
#
loop_
_entity_poly.entity_id
_entity_poly.type
_entity_poly.pdbx_seq_one_letter_code
_entity_poly.pdbx_strand_id
1 'polypeptide(L)'
;QVAFLEDMMWDQGVLDTKPLVAAFQLLRSNDLIWSRMMRQYLLGEREAETDLSVWNADQTRMPFKMHSQYLRALFLENRLTAGRYAVEGKVITLKDLRMPIFAVGTETDHIVPWKSVYKIALFTDTELTFVLTNGGHNAGIVSEPGHRGRHYLSGTRHPGDRYVDPSTWAAHATHLEGSWWPQWAAWLAARSAAERVAPPAFGARERGFPVLCPAPGTYVHGH
;
A
#
# COMPACT_ATOMS: atom_id res chain seq x y z
N GLN A 1 3.02 23.47 -5.04
CA GLN A 1 2.45 22.21 -5.55
C GLN A 1 1.12 21.90 -4.87
N VAL A 2 1.05 21.83 -3.52
CA VAL A 2 -0.22 21.52 -2.82
C VAL A 2 -1.28 22.58 -3.11
N ALA A 3 -0.96 23.87 -3.03
CA ALA A 3 -1.89 24.94 -3.36
C ALA A 3 -2.43 24.84 -4.80
N PHE A 4 -1.60 24.42 -5.75
CA PHE A 4 -2.02 24.17 -7.13
C PHE A 4 -3.02 23.01 -7.23
N LEU A 5 -2.80 21.93 -6.48
CA LEU A 5 -3.76 20.83 -6.43
C LEU A 5 -5.06 21.24 -5.73
N GLU A 6 -4.97 22.06 -4.70
CA GLU A 6 -6.14 22.62 -4.01
C GLU A 6 -6.98 23.49 -4.95
N ASP A 7 -6.34 24.33 -5.75
CA ASP A 7 -7.01 25.14 -6.78
C ASP A 7 -7.74 24.28 -7.80
N MET A 8 -7.10 23.21 -8.29
CA MET A 8 -7.74 22.26 -9.22
C MET A 8 -8.96 21.56 -8.64
N MET A 9 -8.98 21.35 -7.33
CA MET A 9 -10.07 20.65 -6.63
C MET A 9 -11.20 21.59 -6.20
N TRP A 10 -10.94 22.90 -6.17
CA TRP A 10 -11.85 23.87 -5.55
C TRP A 10 -13.25 23.86 -6.14
N ASP A 11 -13.35 23.89 -7.45
CA ASP A 11 -14.63 23.97 -8.15
C ASP A 11 -15.37 22.65 -8.20
N GLN A 12 -14.64 21.53 -8.26
CA GLN A 12 -15.20 20.18 -8.41
C GLN A 12 -15.44 19.46 -7.09
N GLY A 13 -14.85 19.94 -6.00
CA GLY A 13 -14.89 19.30 -4.70
C GLY A 13 -14.05 18.00 -4.59
N VAL A 14 -13.40 17.57 -5.68
CA VAL A 14 -12.56 16.39 -5.78
C VAL A 14 -11.41 16.63 -6.77
N LEU A 15 -10.32 15.90 -6.67
CA LEU A 15 -9.32 15.80 -7.74
C LEU A 15 -9.75 14.74 -8.73
N ASP A 16 -9.81 15.09 -10.01
CA ASP A 16 -10.05 14.10 -11.07
C ASP A 16 -8.89 13.12 -11.13
N THR A 17 -9.19 11.87 -11.37
CA THR A 17 -8.22 10.77 -11.41
C THR A 17 -7.34 10.79 -12.64
N LYS A 18 -7.83 11.31 -13.78
CA LYS A 18 -7.09 11.33 -15.06
C LYS A 18 -5.75 12.06 -14.99
N PRO A 19 -5.63 13.29 -14.44
CA PRO A 19 -4.35 13.97 -14.28
C PRO A 19 -3.39 13.22 -13.35
N LEU A 20 -3.92 12.55 -12.32
CA LEU A 20 -3.12 11.79 -11.37
C LEU A 20 -2.51 10.54 -12.04
N VAL A 21 -3.32 9.79 -12.80
CA VAL A 21 -2.85 8.64 -13.58
C VAL A 21 -1.78 9.06 -14.59
N ALA A 22 -2.00 10.17 -15.31
CA ALA A 22 -1.03 10.71 -16.26
C ALA A 22 0.30 11.07 -15.57
N ALA A 23 0.26 11.68 -14.38
CA ALA A 23 1.46 11.99 -13.61
C ALA A 23 2.24 10.73 -13.22
N PHE A 24 1.57 9.67 -12.76
CA PHE A 24 2.22 8.38 -12.44
C PHE A 24 2.79 7.70 -13.69
N GLN A 25 2.11 7.75 -14.82
CA GLN A 25 2.62 7.22 -16.10
C GLN A 25 3.88 7.96 -16.55
N LEU A 26 3.96 9.27 -16.35
CA LEU A 26 5.15 10.06 -16.68
C LEU A 26 6.36 9.73 -15.82
N LEU A 27 6.18 9.29 -14.57
CA LEU A 27 7.29 8.86 -13.70
C LEU A 27 8.05 7.65 -14.25
N ARG A 28 7.40 6.81 -15.06
CA ARG A 28 8.00 5.67 -15.76
C ARG A 28 7.63 5.65 -17.25
N SER A 29 7.78 6.79 -17.88
CA SER A 29 7.38 6.99 -19.28
C SER A 29 8.01 5.97 -20.25
N ASN A 30 9.25 5.56 -20.04
CA ASN A 30 9.89 4.55 -20.86
C ASN A 30 9.16 3.20 -20.82
N ASP A 31 8.77 2.74 -19.64
CA ASP A 31 8.13 1.43 -19.47
C ASP A 31 6.63 1.48 -19.82
N LEU A 32 5.94 2.53 -19.34
CA LEU A 32 4.48 2.60 -19.39
C LEU A 32 3.94 3.29 -20.64
N ILE A 33 4.72 4.14 -21.29
CA ILE A 33 4.30 4.87 -22.51
C ILE A 33 5.08 4.38 -23.72
N TRP A 34 6.39 4.57 -23.74
CA TRP A 34 7.19 4.33 -24.95
C TRP A 34 7.31 2.85 -25.31
N SER A 35 7.59 1.97 -24.36
CA SER A 35 7.65 0.53 -24.61
C SER A 35 6.31 -0.04 -25.04
N ARG A 36 5.20 0.49 -24.46
CA ARG A 36 3.84 0.13 -24.85
C ARG A 36 3.51 0.59 -26.26
N MET A 37 3.82 1.83 -26.58
CA MET A 37 3.66 2.34 -27.95
C MET A 37 4.43 1.52 -28.97
N MET A 38 5.70 1.20 -28.70
CA MET A 38 6.51 0.39 -29.60
C MET A 38 5.90 -1.00 -29.82
N ARG A 39 5.49 -1.68 -28.76
CA ARG A 39 4.86 -3.00 -28.89
C ARG A 39 3.55 -2.95 -29.66
N GLN A 40 2.67 -2.01 -29.33
CA GLN A 40 1.34 -1.92 -29.95
C GLN A 40 1.40 -1.44 -31.40
N TYR A 41 2.17 -0.37 -31.69
CA TYR A 41 2.17 0.24 -33.03
C TYR A 41 3.22 -0.38 -33.98
N LEU A 42 4.40 -0.77 -33.47
CA LEU A 42 5.45 -1.32 -34.32
C LEU A 42 5.40 -2.85 -34.41
N LEU A 43 5.08 -3.52 -33.33
CA LEU A 43 5.05 -4.98 -33.28
C LEU A 43 3.63 -5.56 -33.40
N GLY A 44 2.59 -4.71 -33.36
CA GLY A 44 1.19 -5.16 -33.45
C GLY A 44 0.73 -6.03 -32.28
N GLU A 45 1.48 -6.04 -31.16
CA GLU A 45 1.16 -6.82 -29.98
C GLU A 45 -0.02 -6.19 -29.25
N ARG A 46 -1.05 -7.00 -28.95
CA ARG A 46 -2.13 -6.59 -28.06
C ARG A 46 -1.77 -7.00 -26.64
N GLU A 47 -1.71 -6.03 -25.76
CA GLU A 47 -1.54 -6.29 -24.34
C GLU A 47 -2.83 -6.92 -23.79
N ALA A 48 -2.71 -8.09 -23.17
CA ALA A 48 -3.84 -8.71 -22.50
C ALA A 48 -4.18 -7.91 -21.24
N GLU A 49 -5.45 -7.58 -21.06
CA GLU A 49 -5.92 -7.03 -19.79
C GLU A 49 -5.76 -8.09 -18.68
N THR A 50 -5.18 -7.67 -17.58
CA THR A 50 -5.05 -8.49 -16.38
C THR A 50 -5.94 -7.93 -15.28
N ASP A 51 -6.38 -8.77 -14.33
CA ASP A 51 -7.17 -8.32 -13.17
C ASP A 51 -6.48 -7.16 -12.45
N LEU A 52 -5.15 -7.17 -12.37
CA LEU A 52 -4.36 -6.11 -11.77
C LEU A 52 -4.41 -4.81 -12.57
N SER A 53 -4.40 -4.88 -13.91
CA SER A 53 -4.50 -3.69 -14.77
C SER A 53 -5.89 -3.06 -14.69
N VAL A 54 -6.94 -3.88 -14.63
CA VAL A 54 -8.33 -3.44 -14.45
C VAL A 54 -8.50 -2.78 -13.09
N TRP A 55 -8.05 -3.43 -12.02
CA TRP A 55 -8.07 -2.86 -10.67
C TRP A 55 -7.33 -1.52 -10.60
N ASN A 56 -6.17 -1.41 -11.23
CA ASN A 56 -5.39 -0.16 -11.23
C ASN A 56 -6.05 0.96 -12.05
N ALA A 57 -6.88 0.62 -13.02
CA ALA A 57 -7.66 1.59 -13.79
C ALA A 57 -8.92 2.06 -13.05
N ASP A 58 -9.43 1.27 -12.10
CA ASP A 58 -10.62 1.57 -11.31
C ASP A 58 -10.29 2.47 -10.12
N GLN A 59 -10.16 3.75 -10.41
CA GLN A 59 -9.68 4.78 -9.47
C GLN A 59 -10.82 5.43 -8.71
N THR A 60 -10.57 5.73 -7.43
CA THR A 60 -11.50 6.44 -6.54
C THR A 60 -11.04 7.87 -6.28
N ARG A 61 -11.99 8.80 -6.30
CA ARG A 61 -11.74 10.22 -6.01
C ARG A 61 -11.80 10.48 -4.51
N MET A 62 -10.88 11.30 -3.99
CA MET A 62 -10.91 11.77 -2.60
C MET A 62 -11.61 13.13 -2.51
N PRO A 63 -12.48 13.36 -1.50
CA PRO A 63 -13.07 14.68 -1.25
C PRO A 63 -11.98 15.74 -1.02
N PHE A 64 -12.20 16.95 -1.51
CA PHE A 64 -11.27 18.08 -1.43
C PHE A 64 -10.66 18.26 -0.03
N LYS A 65 -11.52 18.37 0.99
CA LYS A 65 -11.07 18.61 2.38
C LYS A 65 -10.18 17.49 2.91
N MET A 66 -10.54 16.23 2.65
CA MET A 66 -9.74 15.08 3.04
C MET A 66 -8.39 15.08 2.33
N HIS A 67 -8.38 15.31 1.03
CA HIS A 67 -7.17 15.30 0.21
C HIS A 67 -6.22 16.44 0.61
N SER A 68 -6.72 17.66 0.78
CA SER A 68 -5.94 18.80 1.24
C SER A 68 -5.33 18.55 2.63
N GLN A 69 -6.12 18.08 3.60
CA GLN A 69 -5.62 17.76 4.93
C GLN A 69 -4.54 16.66 4.89
N TYR A 70 -4.74 15.61 4.09
CA TYR A 70 -3.77 14.54 3.89
C TYR A 70 -2.43 15.10 3.36
N LEU A 71 -2.47 15.87 2.27
CA LEU A 71 -1.27 16.43 1.66
C LEU A 71 -0.53 17.39 2.61
N ARG A 72 -1.25 18.26 3.29
CA ARG A 72 -0.63 19.24 4.22
C ARG A 72 -0.07 18.55 5.46
N ALA A 73 -0.89 17.78 6.16
CA ALA A 73 -0.52 17.25 7.46
C ALA A 73 0.51 16.11 7.38
N LEU A 74 0.37 15.21 6.40
CA LEU A 74 1.20 14.01 6.31
C LEU A 74 2.36 14.18 5.33
N PHE A 75 2.16 14.87 4.21
CA PHE A 75 3.19 15.01 3.18
C PHE A 75 4.09 16.24 3.39
N LEU A 76 3.51 17.45 3.55
CA LEU A 76 4.31 18.66 3.74
C LEU A 76 4.89 18.81 5.14
N GLU A 77 4.05 18.64 6.15
CA GLU A 77 4.42 18.93 7.54
C GLU A 77 4.88 17.70 8.31
N ASN A 78 4.67 16.50 7.75
CA ASN A 78 5.05 15.21 8.33
C ASN A 78 4.63 15.10 9.81
N ARG A 79 3.40 15.52 10.12
CA ARG A 79 2.91 15.65 11.51
C ARG A 79 2.88 14.31 12.24
N LEU A 80 2.62 13.19 11.53
CA LEU A 80 2.51 11.87 12.15
C LEU A 80 3.84 11.42 12.75
N THR A 81 4.92 11.47 11.97
CA THR A 81 6.26 11.10 12.44
C THR A 81 6.82 12.11 13.45
N ALA A 82 6.38 13.37 13.35
CA ALA A 82 6.73 14.42 14.29
C ALA A 82 5.91 14.38 15.60
N GLY A 83 4.97 13.41 15.77
CA GLY A 83 4.12 13.32 16.94
C GLY A 83 3.18 14.49 17.15
N ARG A 84 2.72 15.11 16.05
CA ARG A 84 1.84 16.30 16.05
C ARG A 84 0.55 16.10 15.26
N TYR A 85 0.31 14.89 14.77
CA TYR A 85 -0.92 14.60 14.03
C TYR A 85 -2.06 14.38 15.03
N ALA A 86 -3.16 15.11 14.86
CA ALA A 86 -4.30 15.02 15.74
C ALA A 86 -5.54 14.49 14.99
N VAL A 87 -6.25 13.58 15.61
CA VAL A 87 -7.56 13.06 15.19
C VAL A 87 -8.55 13.39 16.28
N GLU A 88 -9.63 14.11 15.94
CA GLU A 88 -10.64 14.58 16.89
C GLU A 88 -10.04 15.29 18.12
N GLY A 89 -9.02 16.10 17.90
CA GLY A 89 -8.31 16.85 18.94
C GLY A 89 -7.30 16.04 19.76
N LYS A 90 -7.22 14.73 19.60
CA LYS A 90 -6.23 13.87 20.27
C LYS A 90 -5.00 13.70 19.38
N VAL A 91 -3.84 14.04 19.91
CA VAL A 91 -2.57 13.78 19.23
C VAL A 91 -2.30 12.28 19.25
N ILE A 92 -1.96 11.74 18.07
CA ILE A 92 -1.53 10.36 17.90
C ILE A 92 -0.08 10.33 17.44
N THR A 93 0.66 9.33 17.88
CA THR A 93 2.06 9.11 17.49
C THR A 93 2.32 7.64 17.21
N LEU A 94 3.25 7.36 16.30
CA LEU A 94 3.66 5.98 16.00
C LEU A 94 4.28 5.29 17.22
N LYS A 95 4.81 6.05 18.17
CA LYS A 95 5.35 5.52 19.44
C LYS A 95 4.28 4.94 20.37
N ASP A 96 2.99 5.25 20.13
CA ASP A 96 1.88 4.70 20.94
C ASP A 96 1.47 3.30 20.48
N LEU A 97 2.00 2.83 19.34
CA LEU A 97 1.76 1.47 18.87
C LEU A 97 2.44 0.46 19.79
N ARG A 98 1.65 -0.44 20.36
CA ARG A 98 2.11 -1.49 21.28
C ARG A 98 1.97 -2.90 20.70
N MET A 99 1.10 -3.05 19.69
CA MET A 99 0.90 -4.33 19.02
C MET A 99 2.11 -4.69 18.14
N PRO A 100 2.42 -5.98 17.97
CA PRO A 100 3.39 -6.43 16.98
C PRO A 100 3.03 -5.96 15.57
N ILE A 101 4.03 -5.64 14.78
CA ILE A 101 3.89 -5.11 13.42
C ILE A 101 4.53 -6.08 12.43
N PHE A 102 3.83 -6.37 11.34
CA PHE A 102 4.37 -7.03 10.17
C PHE A 102 4.38 -6.01 9.03
N ALA A 103 5.55 -5.66 8.55
CA ALA A 103 5.73 -4.65 7.51
C ALA A 103 6.42 -5.26 6.28
N VAL A 104 5.95 -4.89 5.10
CA VAL A 104 6.47 -5.41 3.83
C VAL A 104 6.94 -4.25 2.96
N GLY A 105 8.15 -4.37 2.43
CA GLY A 105 8.66 -3.52 1.38
C GLY A 105 8.98 -4.33 0.12
N THR A 106 9.08 -3.68 -1.03
CA THR A 106 9.46 -4.32 -2.30
C THR A 106 10.75 -3.73 -2.84
N GLU A 107 11.67 -4.58 -3.32
CA GLU A 107 13.05 -4.20 -3.68
C GLU A 107 13.12 -3.12 -4.75
N THR A 108 12.26 -3.21 -5.76
CA THR A 108 12.27 -2.31 -6.93
C THR A 108 11.10 -1.34 -6.93
N ASP A 109 10.55 -1.01 -5.76
CA ASP A 109 9.51 -0.01 -5.64
C ASP A 109 10.05 1.39 -5.95
N HIS A 110 9.56 1.97 -7.04
CA HIS A 110 9.94 3.31 -7.49
C HIS A 110 9.03 4.41 -6.93
N ILE A 111 7.90 4.04 -6.31
CA ILE A 111 6.94 4.96 -5.70
C ILE A 111 7.23 5.11 -4.21
N VAL A 112 7.39 3.98 -3.52
CA VAL A 112 7.68 3.91 -2.10
C VAL A 112 8.95 3.09 -1.86
N PRO A 113 10.14 3.69 -1.95
CA PRO A 113 11.40 2.96 -1.76
C PRO A 113 11.40 2.21 -0.42
N TRP A 114 11.76 0.93 -0.44
CA TRP A 114 11.70 0.06 0.73
C TRP A 114 12.46 0.59 1.96
N LYS A 115 13.56 1.33 1.73
CA LYS A 115 14.29 2.00 2.81
C LYS A 115 13.45 3.05 3.54
N SER A 116 12.45 3.63 2.85
CA SER A 116 11.49 4.53 3.48
C SER A 116 10.44 3.77 4.27
N VAL A 117 9.99 2.61 3.81
CA VAL A 117 9.10 1.72 4.57
C VAL A 117 9.79 1.22 5.83
N TYR A 118 11.06 0.82 5.74
CA TYR A 118 11.85 0.34 6.87
C TYR A 118 12.01 1.37 8.00
N LYS A 119 11.83 2.67 7.71
CA LYS A 119 11.86 3.73 8.74
C LYS A 119 10.84 3.53 9.86
N ILE A 120 9.83 2.67 9.68
CA ILE A 120 8.92 2.30 10.78
C ILE A 120 9.71 1.80 12.00
N ALA A 121 10.84 1.15 11.80
CA ALA A 121 11.75 0.72 12.85
C ALA A 121 12.33 1.87 13.70
N LEU A 122 12.34 3.12 13.20
CA LEU A 122 12.76 4.31 13.95
C LEU A 122 11.64 4.89 14.83
N PHE A 123 10.39 4.65 14.46
CA PHE A 123 9.24 5.33 15.04
C PHE A 123 8.45 4.45 16.00
N THR A 124 8.75 3.17 16.07
CA THR A 124 8.04 2.21 16.93
C THR A 124 9.01 1.49 17.84
N ASP A 125 8.56 1.17 19.05
CA ASP A 125 9.28 0.32 19.99
C ASP A 125 8.41 -0.90 20.35
N THR A 126 8.08 -1.68 19.33
CA THR A 126 7.32 -2.92 19.44
C THR A 126 7.99 -4.00 18.60
N GLU A 127 7.55 -5.25 18.73
CA GLU A 127 8.02 -6.30 17.85
C GLU A 127 7.69 -5.95 16.40
N LEU A 128 8.71 -5.91 15.55
CA LEU A 128 8.60 -5.57 14.14
C LEU A 128 9.21 -6.71 13.30
N THR A 129 8.38 -7.44 12.61
CA THR A 129 8.82 -8.32 11.52
C THR A 129 8.82 -7.54 10.23
N PHE A 130 9.99 -7.34 9.63
CA PHE A 130 10.12 -6.67 8.34
C PHE A 130 10.46 -7.67 7.25
N VAL A 131 9.75 -7.60 6.15
CA VAL A 131 9.93 -8.42 4.95
C VAL A 131 10.28 -7.52 3.78
N LEU A 132 11.32 -7.88 3.05
CA LEU A 132 11.70 -7.24 1.79
C LEU A 132 11.59 -8.28 0.68
N THR A 133 10.53 -8.18 -0.11
CA THR A 133 10.28 -9.11 -1.22
C THR A 133 10.78 -8.54 -2.55
N ASN A 134 11.21 -9.42 -3.44
CA ASN A 134 11.53 -9.01 -4.80
C ASN A 134 10.29 -8.55 -5.57
N GLY A 135 10.49 -7.75 -6.61
CA GLY A 135 9.43 -7.19 -7.43
C GLY A 135 9.20 -5.71 -7.18
N GLY A 136 8.28 -5.14 -7.95
CA GLY A 136 7.90 -3.72 -7.89
C GLY A 136 6.71 -3.46 -6.99
N HIS A 137 6.19 -2.24 -7.07
CA HIS A 137 5.17 -1.66 -6.20
C HIS A 137 3.96 -2.59 -5.92
N ASN A 138 3.34 -3.12 -6.96
CA ASN A 138 2.20 -4.03 -6.83
C ASN A 138 2.63 -5.50 -6.93
N ALA A 139 3.46 -5.83 -7.91
CA ALA A 139 3.83 -7.20 -8.21
C ALA A 139 4.62 -7.90 -7.09
N GLY A 140 5.36 -7.14 -6.26
CA GLY A 140 6.03 -7.70 -5.08
C GLY A 140 5.06 -8.04 -3.95
N ILE A 141 3.98 -7.28 -3.81
CA ILE A 141 2.96 -7.49 -2.78
C ILE A 141 2.01 -8.62 -3.18
N VAL A 142 1.52 -8.61 -4.42
CA VAL A 142 0.71 -9.70 -4.98
C VAL A 142 1.66 -10.83 -5.41
N SER A 143 1.90 -11.74 -4.49
CA SER A 143 2.89 -12.80 -4.60
C SER A 143 2.32 -14.09 -4.01
N GLU A 144 1.41 -14.71 -4.74
CA GLU A 144 0.75 -15.96 -4.32
C GLU A 144 1.75 -17.12 -4.12
N PRO A 145 1.47 -18.06 -3.24
CA PRO A 145 2.30 -19.26 -3.07
C PRO A 145 2.43 -20.02 -4.38
N GLY A 146 3.66 -20.44 -4.70
CA GLY A 146 3.98 -21.13 -5.96
C GLY A 146 4.35 -20.21 -7.12
N HIS A 147 4.29 -18.89 -6.97
CA HIS A 147 4.78 -17.95 -7.97
C HIS A 147 6.29 -18.14 -8.20
N ARG A 148 6.67 -18.41 -9.44
CA ARG A 148 8.07 -18.71 -9.80
C ARG A 148 8.96 -17.46 -9.68
N GLY A 149 10.20 -17.65 -9.22
CA GLY A 149 11.21 -16.61 -9.12
C GLY A 149 10.93 -15.59 -7.99
N ARG A 150 10.07 -15.91 -7.03
CA ARG A 150 9.89 -15.11 -5.82
C ARG A 150 10.90 -15.50 -4.77
N HIS A 151 11.42 -14.48 -4.09
CA HIS A 151 12.24 -14.60 -2.88
C HIS A 151 12.05 -13.37 -2.01
N TYR A 152 12.45 -13.46 -0.77
CA TYR A 152 12.36 -12.33 0.15
C TYR A 152 13.40 -12.43 1.27
N LEU A 153 13.72 -11.28 1.85
CA LEU A 153 14.48 -11.18 3.10
C LEU A 153 13.49 -11.00 4.25
N SER A 154 13.79 -11.60 5.39
CA SER A 154 12.98 -11.44 6.60
C SER A 154 13.85 -11.30 7.84
N GLY A 155 13.41 -10.42 8.74
CA GLY A 155 14.04 -10.25 10.04
C GLY A 155 13.07 -9.64 11.05
N THR A 156 13.18 -10.07 12.31
CA THR A 156 12.35 -9.55 13.40
C THR A 156 13.22 -8.79 14.38
N ARG A 157 12.79 -7.59 14.74
CA ARG A 157 13.34 -6.77 15.81
C ARG A 157 12.41 -6.84 17.02
N HIS A 158 12.96 -7.04 18.20
CA HIS A 158 12.19 -7.04 19.45
C HIS A 158 12.22 -5.67 20.13
N PRO A 159 11.26 -5.39 21.05
CA PRO A 159 11.29 -4.18 21.86
C PRO A 159 12.63 -4.03 22.58
N GLY A 160 13.18 -2.81 22.61
CA GLY A 160 14.47 -2.53 23.21
C GLY A 160 15.70 -2.86 22.36
N ASP A 161 15.55 -3.56 21.24
CA ASP A 161 16.68 -3.79 20.32
C ASP A 161 17.17 -2.49 19.71
N ARG A 162 18.48 -2.38 19.53
CA ARG A 162 19.08 -1.23 18.85
C ARG A 162 18.61 -1.16 17.40
N TYR A 163 18.40 0.06 16.94
CA TYR A 163 18.14 0.29 15.53
C TYR A 163 19.34 -0.14 14.68
N VAL A 164 19.06 -0.84 13.62
CA VAL A 164 20.00 -1.23 12.57
C VAL A 164 19.61 -0.51 11.29
N ASP A 165 20.54 0.07 10.57
CA ASP A 165 20.25 0.74 9.30
C ASP A 165 19.78 -0.25 8.23
N PRO A 166 19.04 0.23 7.21
CA PRO A 166 18.44 -0.66 6.21
C PRO A 166 19.44 -1.54 5.46
N SER A 167 20.63 -1.02 5.16
CA SER A 167 21.63 -1.77 4.38
C SER A 167 22.27 -2.86 5.21
N THR A 168 22.59 -2.56 6.46
CA THR A 168 23.09 -3.53 7.43
C THR A 168 22.02 -4.58 7.74
N TRP A 169 20.76 -4.17 7.90
CA TRP A 169 19.65 -5.11 8.09
C TRP A 169 19.55 -6.09 6.90
N ALA A 170 19.55 -5.57 5.67
CA ALA A 170 19.44 -6.41 4.49
C ALA A 170 20.58 -7.41 4.32
N ALA A 171 21.81 -7.02 4.76
CA ALA A 171 22.97 -7.90 4.72
C ALA A 171 22.91 -9.07 5.72
N HIS A 172 22.13 -8.94 6.79
CA HIS A 172 22.04 -9.94 7.87
C HIS A 172 20.67 -10.65 7.94
N ALA A 173 19.64 -10.13 7.22
CA ALA A 173 18.32 -10.73 7.19
C ALA A 173 18.34 -12.12 6.54
N THR A 174 17.45 -12.98 6.99
CA THR A 174 17.34 -14.33 6.44
C THR A 174 16.77 -14.28 5.03
N HIS A 175 17.49 -14.85 4.07
CA HIS A 175 17.01 -15.03 2.69
C HIS A 175 16.13 -16.27 2.60
N LEU A 176 14.96 -16.12 1.99
CA LEU A 176 13.95 -17.17 1.85
C LEU A 176 13.44 -17.19 0.41
N GLU A 177 13.27 -18.40 -0.13
CA GLU A 177 12.73 -18.60 -1.47
C GLU A 177 11.21 -18.68 -1.46
N GLY A 178 10.59 -18.21 -2.54
CA GLY A 178 9.15 -18.25 -2.75
C GLY A 178 8.40 -17.05 -2.23
N SER A 179 7.10 -17.20 -2.08
CA SER A 179 6.19 -16.16 -1.61
C SER A 179 6.36 -15.88 -0.12
N TRP A 180 6.28 -14.60 0.27
CA TRP A 180 6.25 -14.17 1.67
C TRP A 180 4.88 -14.40 2.36
N TRP A 181 3.81 -14.68 1.60
CA TRP A 181 2.47 -14.86 2.14
C TRP A 181 2.34 -15.99 3.16
N PRO A 182 2.98 -17.17 2.98
CA PRO A 182 2.96 -18.21 4.01
C PRO A 182 3.53 -17.76 5.35
N GLN A 183 4.60 -16.98 5.35
CA GLN A 183 5.15 -16.41 6.58
C GLN A 183 4.18 -15.43 7.24
N TRP A 184 3.54 -14.57 6.45
CA TRP A 184 2.52 -13.65 6.95
C TRP A 184 1.30 -14.40 7.52
N ALA A 185 0.82 -15.41 6.81
CA ALA A 185 -0.28 -16.25 7.31
C ALA A 185 0.07 -16.96 8.64
N ALA A 186 1.28 -17.48 8.77
CA ALA A 186 1.76 -18.08 10.02
C ALA A 186 1.87 -17.03 11.14
N TRP A 187 2.37 -15.83 10.84
CA TRP A 187 2.46 -14.72 11.78
C TRP A 187 1.07 -14.29 12.30
N LEU A 188 0.07 -14.21 11.42
CA LEU A 188 -1.32 -13.94 11.78
C LEU A 188 -1.91 -15.07 12.63
N ALA A 189 -1.73 -16.32 12.20
CA ALA A 189 -2.26 -17.48 12.91
C ALA A 189 -1.73 -17.58 14.36
N ALA A 190 -0.44 -17.28 14.55
CA ALA A 190 0.18 -17.28 15.88
C ALA A 190 -0.38 -16.21 16.82
N ARG A 191 -1.09 -15.20 16.29
CA ARG A 191 -1.68 -14.07 17.03
C ARG A 191 -3.20 -14.03 16.98
N SER A 192 -3.80 -15.08 16.45
CA SER A 192 -5.25 -15.25 16.34
C SER A 192 -5.73 -16.29 17.36
N ALA A 193 -7.01 -16.21 17.72
CA ALA A 193 -7.64 -17.26 18.52
C ALA A 193 -7.63 -18.59 17.76
N ALA A 194 -7.47 -19.69 18.49
CA ALA A 194 -7.50 -21.03 17.89
C ALA A 194 -8.89 -21.40 17.37
N GLU A 195 -9.93 -20.82 17.94
CA GLU A 195 -11.31 -21.05 17.55
C GLU A 195 -11.58 -20.44 16.15
N ARG A 196 -12.09 -21.27 15.25
CA ARG A 196 -12.55 -20.82 13.94
C ARG A 196 -14.00 -20.40 14.01
N VAL A 197 -14.28 -19.18 13.60
CA VAL A 197 -15.64 -18.66 13.45
C VAL A 197 -16.08 -18.68 11.99
N ALA A 198 -17.37 -18.87 11.75
CA ALA A 198 -17.92 -18.75 10.41
C ALA A 198 -17.75 -17.32 9.90
N PRO A 199 -17.56 -17.11 8.58
CA PRO A 199 -17.60 -15.78 8.00
C PRO A 199 -18.90 -15.07 8.38
N PRO A 200 -18.87 -13.76 8.66
CA PRO A 200 -20.11 -13.01 8.94
C PRO A 200 -21.01 -13.00 7.72
N ALA A 201 -22.33 -13.00 7.95
CA ALA A 201 -23.29 -12.79 6.87
C ALA A 201 -23.11 -11.38 6.28
N PHE A 202 -23.31 -11.26 4.96
CA PHE A 202 -23.30 -9.95 4.31
C PHE A 202 -24.50 -9.12 4.71
N GLY A 203 -24.24 -7.82 4.96
CA GLY A 203 -25.26 -6.87 5.40
C GLY A 203 -25.67 -7.07 6.86
N ALA A 204 -26.54 -6.17 7.32
CA ALA A 204 -27.14 -6.22 8.65
C ALA A 204 -28.61 -5.72 8.54
N ARG A 205 -29.45 -6.52 7.94
CA ARG A 205 -30.83 -6.14 7.59
C ARG A 205 -31.61 -5.62 8.80
N GLU A 206 -31.44 -6.24 9.95
CA GLU A 206 -32.09 -5.85 11.21
C GLU A 206 -31.64 -4.45 11.72
N ARG A 207 -30.48 -3.97 11.26
CA ARG A 207 -29.95 -2.63 11.57
C ARG A 207 -30.18 -1.62 10.46
N GLY A 208 -30.98 -1.95 9.45
CA GLY A 208 -31.26 -1.06 8.30
C GLY A 208 -30.21 -1.11 7.18
N PHE A 209 -29.27 -2.07 7.19
CA PHE A 209 -28.22 -2.24 6.18
C PHE A 209 -28.38 -3.57 5.42
N PRO A 210 -29.42 -3.73 4.58
CA PRO A 210 -29.58 -4.95 3.78
C PRO A 210 -28.48 -5.07 2.73
N VAL A 211 -28.23 -6.29 2.25
CA VAL A 211 -27.45 -6.49 1.02
C VAL A 211 -28.21 -5.84 -0.14
N LEU A 212 -27.56 -4.97 -0.88
CA LEU A 212 -28.15 -4.23 -2.00
C LEU A 212 -28.03 -4.98 -3.32
N CYS A 213 -26.82 -5.45 -3.62
CA CYS A 213 -26.48 -6.17 -4.85
C CYS A 213 -25.19 -6.96 -4.68
N PRO A 214 -24.88 -7.92 -5.56
CA PRO A 214 -23.56 -8.55 -5.61
C PRO A 214 -22.44 -7.53 -5.86
N ALA A 215 -21.24 -7.82 -5.38
CA ALA A 215 -20.04 -7.05 -5.73
C ALA A 215 -19.78 -7.17 -7.26
N PRO A 216 -19.20 -6.14 -7.88
CA PRO A 216 -18.76 -4.85 -7.36
C PRO A 216 -19.88 -3.81 -7.18
N GLY A 217 -21.12 -4.14 -7.42
CA GLY A 217 -22.25 -3.22 -7.36
C GLY A 217 -22.34 -2.29 -8.57
N THR A 218 -23.06 -1.19 -8.41
CA THR A 218 -23.24 -0.19 -9.47
C THR A 218 -22.24 0.98 -9.40
N TYR A 219 -21.47 1.07 -8.31
CA TYR A 219 -20.52 2.15 -8.07
C TYR A 219 -19.50 2.30 -9.20
N VAL A 220 -18.99 1.18 -9.74
CA VAL A 220 -17.99 1.15 -10.81
C VAL A 220 -18.49 1.73 -12.14
N HIS A 221 -19.79 1.90 -12.31
CA HIS A 221 -20.40 2.51 -13.49
C HIS A 221 -20.72 4.01 -13.31
N GLY A 222 -20.50 4.54 -12.09
CA GLY A 222 -20.65 5.96 -11.78
C GLY A 222 -19.46 6.76 -12.34
N HIS A 223 -19.74 7.62 -13.33
CA HIS A 223 -18.78 8.58 -13.92
C HIS A 223 -18.94 9.96 -13.31
#